data_2e83bf109e387a405372893a0b6a1007
#
_entry.id   2e83bf109e387a405372893a0b6a1007
#
_cell.length_a   1.000
_cell.length_b   1.000
_cell.length_c   1.000
_cell.angle_alpha   90.00
_cell.angle_beta   90.00
_cell.angle_gamma   90.00
#
_symmetry.space_group_name_H-M   'P 1'
#
loop_
_entity.id
_entity.type
_entity.pdbx_description
1 polymer ?
#
loop_
_entity_poly.entity_id
_entity_poly.type
_entity_poly.pdbx_seq_one_letter_code
_entity_poly.pdbx_strand_id
1 'polypeptide(L)'
;TPWTLPANRAVAISKDIDYSLVQVDKDYLIIAKKLVGSVMEKADISEFKVVQESIKSEMSAVMLEHPFYDIKVPVIFAEHVTDENGTGAVHIAPGHGTEDYLAGLEHDLEVYNPVDDYGRFKESLPIFGGMKVRESNEEIVSLLNKNEALLFSEDYEHSYPHCWRYKTPLIFRATPQWFMSMDKSALRTSIKDDIKNINWLPSWGEDRIFNMIEGRPDSVSYTHLTLPTK
;
A
#
# COMPACT_ATOMS: atom_id res chain seq x y z
N THR A 1 -7.80 -6.02 -2.31
CA THR A 1 -8.69 -4.85 -2.42
C THR A 1 -8.72 -4.36 -3.87
N PRO A 2 -9.70 -4.79 -4.70
CA PRO A 2 -9.66 -4.56 -6.15
C PRO A 2 -9.55 -3.09 -6.56
N TRP A 3 -10.23 -2.17 -5.87
CA TRP A 3 -10.26 -0.76 -6.25
C TRP A 3 -8.89 -0.04 -6.20
N THR A 4 -7.86 -0.62 -5.57
CA THR A 4 -6.51 -0.05 -5.56
C THR A 4 -5.69 -0.46 -6.80
N LEU A 5 -6.10 -1.49 -7.54
CA LEU A 5 -5.41 -1.95 -8.74
C LEU A 5 -5.24 -0.87 -9.83
N PRO A 6 -6.21 0.03 -10.09
CA PRO A 6 -5.99 1.12 -11.03
C PRO A 6 -4.83 2.05 -10.69
N ALA A 7 -4.39 2.05 -9.44
CA ALA A 7 -3.24 2.82 -8.96
C ALA A 7 -1.96 1.98 -8.79
N ASN A 8 -1.94 0.74 -9.25
CA ASN A 8 -0.78 -0.14 -9.15
C ASN A 8 0.47 0.49 -9.80
N ARG A 9 1.64 0.36 -9.13
CA ARG A 9 2.93 0.84 -9.62
C ARG A 9 4.06 -0.18 -9.48
N ALA A 10 3.82 -1.28 -8.75
CA ALA A 10 4.77 -2.37 -8.61
C ALA A 10 4.09 -3.64 -8.09
N VAL A 11 4.81 -4.75 -8.11
CA VAL A 11 4.52 -5.93 -7.30
C VAL A 11 5.69 -6.15 -6.36
N ALA A 12 5.41 -6.24 -5.06
CA ALA A 12 6.41 -6.48 -4.04
C ALA A 12 6.54 -7.97 -3.73
N ILE A 13 7.78 -8.40 -3.53
CA ILE A 13 8.17 -9.72 -3.00
C ILE A 13 9.12 -9.52 -1.82
N SER A 14 9.38 -10.58 -1.05
CA SER A 14 10.33 -10.53 0.06
C SER A 14 11.66 -11.19 -0.30
N LYS A 15 12.75 -10.63 0.22
CA LYS A 15 14.10 -11.24 0.13
C LYS A 15 14.22 -12.51 0.97
N ASP A 16 13.38 -12.65 1.99
CA ASP A 16 13.46 -13.74 2.98
C ASP A 16 12.55 -14.92 2.63
N ILE A 17 11.71 -14.77 1.60
CA ILE A 17 10.76 -15.80 1.15
C ILE A 17 11.31 -16.51 -0.08
N ASP A 18 11.21 -17.83 -0.10
CA ASP A 18 11.48 -18.64 -1.30
C ASP A 18 10.24 -18.73 -2.18
N TYR A 19 10.42 -18.56 -3.49
CA TYR A 19 9.35 -18.62 -4.48
C TYR A 19 9.55 -19.81 -5.41
N SER A 20 8.45 -20.41 -5.83
CA SER A 20 8.41 -21.50 -6.76
C SER A 20 7.72 -21.11 -8.06
N LEU A 21 8.23 -21.59 -9.18
CA LEU A 21 7.56 -21.56 -10.47
C LEU A 21 6.69 -22.80 -10.60
N VAL A 22 5.39 -22.59 -10.68
CA VAL A 22 4.38 -23.66 -10.73
C VAL A 22 3.69 -23.63 -12.08
N GLN A 23 3.69 -24.75 -12.78
CA GLN A 23 2.96 -24.92 -14.04
C GLN A 23 1.55 -25.42 -13.74
N VAL A 24 0.56 -24.76 -14.31
CA VAL A 24 -0.86 -25.13 -14.32
C VAL A 24 -1.31 -25.10 -15.79
N ASP A 25 -1.64 -26.23 -16.33
CA ASP A 25 -1.92 -26.40 -17.77
C ASP A 25 -0.80 -25.77 -18.65
N LYS A 26 -1.14 -24.72 -19.40
CA LYS A 26 -0.21 -23.99 -20.26
C LYS A 26 0.44 -22.77 -19.59
N ASP A 27 -0.03 -22.41 -18.39
CA ASP A 27 0.37 -21.18 -17.70
C ASP A 27 1.36 -21.48 -16.58
N TYR A 28 2.10 -20.47 -16.17
CA TYR A 28 3.09 -20.54 -15.10
C TYR A 28 2.77 -19.51 -14.04
N LEU A 29 2.73 -19.93 -12.79
CA LEU A 29 2.47 -19.09 -11.63
C LEU A 29 3.73 -19.01 -10.75
N ILE A 30 4.01 -17.82 -10.24
CA ILE A 30 5.05 -17.58 -9.24
C ILE A 30 4.38 -17.39 -7.88
N ILE A 31 4.66 -18.28 -6.94
CA ILE A 31 4.01 -18.34 -5.63
C ILE A 31 5.07 -18.61 -4.58
N ALA A 32 4.93 -18.00 -3.39
CA ALA A 32 5.76 -18.35 -2.24
C ALA A 32 5.67 -19.87 -1.98
N LYS A 33 6.83 -20.52 -1.85
CA LYS A 33 6.94 -21.99 -1.76
C LYS A 33 5.99 -22.61 -0.74
N LYS A 34 5.86 -21.99 0.43
CA LYS A 34 4.97 -22.47 1.50
C LYS A 34 3.49 -22.36 1.14
N LEU A 35 3.12 -21.44 0.25
CA LEU A 35 1.74 -21.14 -0.07
C LEU A 35 1.21 -21.88 -1.30
N VAL A 36 2.07 -22.62 -2.03
CA VAL A 36 1.68 -23.32 -3.27
C VAL A 36 0.45 -24.20 -3.04
N GLY A 37 0.49 -25.09 -2.02
CA GLY A 37 -0.62 -25.99 -1.74
C GLY A 37 -1.93 -25.27 -1.45
N SER A 38 -1.89 -24.27 -0.57
CA SER A 38 -3.08 -23.52 -0.18
C SER A 38 -3.65 -22.65 -1.33
N VAL A 39 -2.80 -22.11 -2.18
CA VAL A 39 -3.25 -21.35 -3.36
C VAL A 39 -3.91 -22.26 -4.38
N MET A 40 -3.35 -23.44 -4.65
CA MET A 40 -3.94 -24.43 -5.57
C MET A 40 -5.29 -24.93 -5.06
N GLU A 41 -5.39 -25.24 -3.76
CA GLU A 41 -6.65 -25.64 -3.13
C GLU A 41 -7.73 -24.56 -3.25
N LYS A 42 -7.41 -23.30 -2.94
CA LYS A 42 -8.33 -22.16 -3.04
C LYS A 42 -8.77 -21.87 -4.48
N ALA A 43 -7.88 -22.10 -5.43
CA ALA A 43 -8.17 -21.92 -6.86
C ALA A 43 -8.88 -23.12 -7.49
N ASP A 44 -9.19 -24.20 -6.72
CA ASP A 44 -9.76 -25.47 -7.21
C ASP A 44 -8.92 -26.12 -8.31
N ILE A 45 -7.59 -26.00 -8.19
CA ILE A 45 -6.62 -26.57 -9.14
C ILE A 45 -6.05 -27.87 -8.54
N SER A 46 -6.43 -29.00 -9.10
CA SER A 46 -5.99 -30.33 -8.65
C SER A 46 -4.70 -30.82 -9.35
N GLU A 47 -4.46 -30.36 -10.58
CA GLU A 47 -3.30 -30.78 -11.37
C GLU A 47 -2.34 -29.61 -11.58
N PHE A 48 -1.17 -29.69 -10.97
CA PHE A 48 -0.08 -28.71 -11.13
C PHE A 48 1.29 -29.37 -10.95
N LYS A 49 2.32 -28.71 -11.43
CA LYS A 49 3.71 -29.18 -11.31
C LYS A 49 4.62 -28.04 -10.87
N VAL A 50 5.39 -28.25 -9.79
CA VAL A 50 6.49 -27.34 -9.45
C VAL A 50 7.63 -27.58 -10.43
N VAL A 51 7.91 -26.60 -11.27
CA VAL A 51 8.91 -26.66 -12.35
C VAL A 51 10.28 -26.24 -11.83
N GLN A 52 10.30 -25.20 -11.02
CA GLN A 52 11.52 -24.68 -10.44
C GLN A 52 11.26 -24.15 -9.03
N GLU A 53 12.15 -24.42 -8.11
CA GLU A 53 12.17 -23.85 -6.76
C GLU A 53 13.24 -22.76 -6.66
N SER A 54 13.04 -21.82 -5.72
CA SER A 54 14.01 -20.77 -5.37
C SER A 54 14.42 -19.86 -6.55
N ILE A 55 13.40 -19.29 -7.21
CA ILE A 55 13.57 -18.39 -8.39
C ILE A 55 13.75 -16.90 -8.02
N LYS A 56 13.98 -16.60 -6.76
CA LYS A 56 14.01 -15.21 -6.23
C LYS A 56 15.00 -14.27 -6.95
N SER A 57 16.17 -14.76 -7.28
CA SER A 57 17.22 -13.98 -7.97
C SER A 57 16.82 -13.55 -9.38
N GLU A 58 16.03 -14.36 -10.07
CA GLU A 58 15.58 -14.10 -11.43
C GLU A 58 14.48 -13.03 -11.49
N MET A 59 13.80 -12.78 -10.35
CA MET A 59 12.66 -11.85 -10.29
C MET A 59 13.07 -10.38 -10.15
N SER A 60 14.28 -10.08 -9.72
CA SER A 60 14.70 -8.72 -9.34
C SER A 60 14.77 -7.69 -10.48
N ALA A 61 14.72 -8.14 -11.72
CA ALA A 61 14.77 -7.27 -12.91
C ALA A 61 13.55 -7.46 -13.83
N VAL A 62 12.50 -8.12 -13.33
CA VAL A 62 11.31 -8.41 -14.13
C VAL A 62 10.38 -7.20 -14.17
N MET A 63 9.92 -6.88 -15.38
CA MET A 63 8.84 -5.92 -15.61
C MET A 63 7.56 -6.70 -15.92
N LEU A 64 6.52 -6.43 -15.17
CA LEU A 64 5.21 -7.08 -15.28
C LEU A 64 4.25 -6.23 -16.09
N GLU A 65 3.39 -6.83 -16.86
CA GLU A 65 2.28 -6.16 -17.52
C GLU A 65 1.13 -5.95 -16.54
N HIS A 66 0.56 -4.75 -16.54
CA HIS A 66 -0.62 -4.47 -15.74
C HIS A 66 -1.84 -5.23 -16.30
N PRO A 67 -2.72 -5.83 -15.47
CA PRO A 67 -3.75 -6.75 -15.95
C PRO A 67 -4.83 -6.13 -16.85
N PHE A 68 -4.94 -4.79 -16.92
CA PHE A 68 -5.93 -4.11 -17.76
C PHE A 68 -5.50 -2.72 -18.28
N TYR A 69 -4.33 -2.21 -17.92
CA TYR A 69 -3.77 -0.99 -18.51
C TYR A 69 -2.51 -1.32 -19.31
N ASP A 70 -2.27 -0.56 -20.36
CA ASP A 70 -1.03 -0.68 -21.18
C ASP A 70 0.14 0.02 -20.49
N ILE A 71 0.51 -0.50 -19.31
CA ILE A 71 1.67 -0.06 -18.54
C ILE A 71 2.45 -1.27 -18.01
N LYS A 72 3.75 -1.09 -17.81
CA LYS A 72 4.61 -2.07 -17.17
C LYS A 72 5.02 -1.58 -15.79
N VAL A 73 5.04 -2.48 -14.84
CA VAL A 73 5.40 -2.22 -13.44
C VAL A 73 6.53 -3.13 -13.00
N PRO A 74 7.49 -2.64 -12.18
CA PRO A 74 8.60 -3.45 -11.72
C PRO A 74 8.19 -4.43 -10.62
N VAL A 75 8.98 -5.50 -10.49
CA VAL A 75 9.04 -6.29 -9.25
C VAL A 75 10.02 -5.60 -8.31
N ILE A 76 9.61 -5.36 -7.07
CA ILE A 76 10.43 -4.74 -6.03
C ILE A 76 10.54 -5.64 -4.80
N PHE A 77 11.52 -5.36 -3.93
CA PHE A 77 11.61 -6.01 -2.62
C PHE A 77 11.03 -5.10 -1.55
N ALA A 78 10.16 -5.66 -0.67
CA ALA A 78 9.60 -4.93 0.45
C ALA A 78 9.51 -5.82 1.70
N GLU A 79 9.80 -5.23 2.88
CA GLU A 79 9.87 -5.95 4.14
C GLU A 79 8.49 -6.40 4.67
N HIS A 80 7.42 -5.70 4.29
CA HIS A 80 6.06 -6.02 4.74
C HIS A 80 5.43 -7.24 4.05
N VAL A 81 6.09 -7.80 3.03
CA VAL A 81 5.60 -9.01 2.35
C VAL A 81 5.87 -10.24 3.19
N THR A 82 4.81 -11.01 3.46
CA THR A 82 4.85 -12.25 4.26
C THR A 82 4.42 -13.48 3.45
N ASP A 83 4.74 -14.66 3.96
CA ASP A 83 4.30 -15.95 3.42
C ASP A 83 3.23 -16.63 4.30
N GLU A 84 2.42 -15.83 4.99
CA GLU A 84 1.34 -16.32 5.84
C GLU A 84 0.01 -16.46 5.08
N ASN A 85 -0.24 -15.57 4.12
CA ASN A 85 -1.48 -15.52 3.35
C ASN A 85 -1.23 -15.08 1.90
N GLY A 86 -2.23 -15.31 1.04
CA GLY A 86 -2.16 -14.91 -0.37
C GLY A 86 -1.19 -15.74 -1.18
N THR A 87 -0.37 -15.10 -2.00
CA THR A 87 0.60 -15.74 -2.89
C THR A 87 2.06 -15.47 -2.50
N GLY A 88 2.30 -14.65 -1.47
CA GLY A 88 3.64 -14.14 -1.12
C GLY A 88 4.10 -13.01 -2.05
N ALA A 89 3.25 -12.52 -2.94
CA ALA A 89 3.48 -11.34 -3.76
C ALA A 89 2.33 -10.35 -3.54
N VAL A 90 2.66 -9.07 -3.38
CA VAL A 90 1.71 -8.02 -3.03
C VAL A 90 1.76 -6.91 -4.07
N HIS A 91 0.60 -6.52 -4.63
CA HIS A 91 0.56 -5.35 -5.48
C HIS A 91 0.80 -4.08 -4.67
N ILE A 92 1.48 -3.09 -5.25
CA ILE A 92 1.85 -1.85 -4.60
C ILE A 92 1.15 -0.67 -5.27
N ALA A 93 0.40 0.09 -4.47
CA ALA A 93 -0.24 1.34 -4.85
C ALA A 93 0.20 2.46 -3.88
N PRO A 94 1.31 3.17 -4.14
CA PRO A 94 1.90 4.15 -3.20
C PRO A 94 0.95 5.27 -2.77
N GLY A 95 -0.07 5.55 -3.57
CA GLY A 95 -1.11 6.54 -3.24
C GLY A 95 -2.18 6.06 -2.26
N HIS A 96 -2.23 4.77 -1.89
CA HIS A 96 -3.37 4.17 -1.18
C HIS A 96 -3.02 3.30 0.04
N GLY A 97 -1.77 3.25 0.45
CA GLY A 97 -1.32 2.53 1.64
C GLY A 97 -0.06 3.14 2.23
N THR A 98 0.10 3.09 3.56
CA THR A 98 1.30 3.64 4.21
C THR A 98 2.53 2.79 3.89
N GLU A 99 2.41 1.47 3.93
CA GLU A 99 3.49 0.53 3.62
C GLU A 99 3.87 0.61 2.14
N ASP A 100 2.86 0.70 1.26
CA ASP A 100 3.04 0.91 -0.18
C ASP A 100 3.73 2.25 -0.48
N TYR A 101 3.36 3.31 0.27
CA TYR A 101 3.99 4.62 0.14
C TYR A 101 5.47 4.57 0.51
N LEU A 102 5.81 3.93 1.63
CA LEU A 102 7.20 3.79 2.07
C LEU A 102 8.03 2.97 1.08
N ALA A 103 7.50 1.84 0.62
CA ALA A 103 8.12 1.05 -0.44
C ALA A 103 8.26 1.85 -1.74
N GLY A 104 7.26 2.67 -2.07
CA GLY A 104 7.30 3.57 -3.21
C GLY A 104 8.42 4.60 -3.13
N LEU A 105 8.66 5.19 -1.95
CA LEU A 105 9.77 6.13 -1.73
C LEU A 105 11.14 5.44 -1.84
N GLU A 106 11.28 4.22 -1.29
CA GLU A 106 12.53 3.46 -1.35
C GLU A 106 12.93 3.09 -2.78
N HIS A 107 11.94 2.80 -3.62
CA HIS A 107 12.13 2.35 -5.00
C HIS A 107 11.85 3.43 -6.07
N ASP A 108 11.72 4.70 -5.67
CA ASP A 108 11.44 5.85 -6.55
C ASP A 108 10.20 5.65 -7.44
N LEU A 109 9.15 5.05 -6.88
CA LEU A 109 7.88 4.84 -7.59
C LEU A 109 7.01 6.10 -7.54
N GLU A 110 6.23 6.32 -8.59
CA GLU A 110 5.23 7.38 -8.63
C GLU A 110 4.17 7.20 -7.55
N VAL A 111 3.93 8.24 -6.72
CA VAL A 111 2.81 8.28 -5.79
C VAL A 111 1.55 8.71 -6.55
N TYR A 112 0.97 7.77 -7.28
CA TYR A 112 -0.21 8.02 -8.09
C TYR A 112 -1.50 7.87 -7.28
N ASN A 113 -2.33 8.92 -7.28
CA ASN A 113 -3.63 8.93 -6.64
C ASN A 113 -4.72 9.32 -7.64
N PRO A 114 -5.45 8.34 -8.22
CA PRO A 114 -6.56 8.59 -9.13
C PRO A 114 -7.88 8.90 -8.43
N VAL A 115 -7.92 8.99 -7.09
CA VAL A 115 -9.15 9.20 -6.32
C VAL A 115 -9.31 10.66 -5.94
N ASP A 116 -10.49 11.22 -6.12
CA ASP A 116 -10.85 12.59 -5.78
C ASP A 116 -11.26 12.75 -4.29
N ASP A 117 -11.64 13.98 -3.91
CA ASP A 117 -12.05 14.32 -2.54
C ASP A 117 -13.39 13.71 -2.12
N TYR A 118 -14.15 13.19 -3.07
CA TYR A 118 -15.46 12.56 -2.84
C TYR A 118 -15.40 11.04 -2.83
N GLY A 119 -14.19 10.44 -2.92
CA GLY A 119 -14.00 9.00 -2.96
C GLY A 119 -14.44 8.36 -4.28
N ARG A 120 -14.34 9.13 -5.37
CA ARG A 120 -14.57 8.67 -6.74
C ARG A 120 -13.27 8.65 -7.51
N PHE A 121 -13.16 7.80 -8.49
CA PHE A 121 -12.09 7.91 -9.47
C PHE A 121 -12.27 9.20 -10.28
N LYS A 122 -11.16 9.89 -10.52
CA LYS A 122 -11.13 11.09 -11.37
C LYS A 122 -11.66 10.75 -12.75
N GLU A 123 -12.42 11.64 -13.37
CA GLU A 123 -13.01 11.44 -14.71
C GLU A 123 -11.96 11.09 -15.78
N SER A 124 -10.71 11.51 -15.58
CA SER A 124 -9.60 11.21 -16.49
C SER A 124 -9.06 9.77 -16.39
N LEU A 125 -9.49 9.00 -15.38
CA LEU A 125 -9.04 7.61 -15.25
C LEU A 125 -9.71 6.73 -16.31
N PRO A 126 -8.95 6.03 -17.14
CA PRO A 126 -9.53 5.11 -18.11
C PRO A 126 -10.38 4.03 -17.43
N ILE A 127 -11.45 3.63 -18.09
CA ILE A 127 -12.38 2.54 -17.72
C ILE A 127 -13.26 2.89 -16.50
N PHE A 128 -12.68 3.38 -15.38
CA PHE A 128 -13.36 3.53 -14.09
C PHE A 128 -13.66 4.99 -13.71
N GLY A 129 -13.37 5.98 -14.58
CA GLY A 129 -13.59 7.42 -14.29
C GLY A 129 -15.01 7.72 -13.81
N GLY A 130 -15.12 8.54 -12.76
CA GLY A 130 -16.39 8.93 -12.13
C GLY A 130 -17.00 7.91 -11.17
N MET A 131 -16.59 6.64 -11.20
CA MET A 131 -17.12 5.60 -10.31
C MET A 131 -16.67 5.82 -8.86
N LYS A 132 -17.53 5.50 -7.90
CA LYS A 132 -17.10 5.43 -6.50
C LYS A 132 -16.19 4.22 -6.30
N VAL A 133 -15.07 4.42 -5.61
CA VAL A 133 -14.02 3.40 -5.47
C VAL A 133 -14.52 2.06 -4.91
N ARG A 134 -15.49 2.09 -3.99
CA ARG A 134 -16.03 0.86 -3.41
C ARG A 134 -16.98 0.11 -4.35
N GLU A 135 -17.75 0.85 -5.12
CA GLU A 135 -18.69 0.30 -6.11
C GLU A 135 -17.94 -0.30 -7.31
N SER A 136 -16.67 0.07 -7.53
CA SER A 136 -15.85 -0.44 -8.63
C SER A 136 -15.25 -1.84 -8.38
N ASN A 137 -15.31 -2.38 -7.16
CA ASN A 137 -14.69 -3.68 -6.88
C ASN A 137 -15.23 -4.80 -7.77
N GLU A 138 -16.54 -4.90 -7.92
CA GLU A 138 -17.18 -5.92 -8.75
C GLU A 138 -16.81 -5.76 -10.23
N GLU A 139 -16.78 -4.52 -10.73
CA GLU A 139 -16.40 -4.21 -12.10
C GLU A 139 -14.93 -4.57 -12.39
N ILE A 140 -14.03 -4.30 -11.43
CA ILE A 140 -12.61 -4.63 -11.56
C ILE A 140 -12.42 -6.15 -11.55
N VAL A 141 -13.07 -6.88 -10.66
CA VAL A 141 -13.04 -8.35 -10.63
C VAL A 141 -13.59 -8.93 -11.93
N SER A 142 -14.69 -8.38 -12.44
CA SER A 142 -15.29 -8.79 -13.73
C SER A 142 -14.31 -8.56 -14.88
N LEU A 143 -13.64 -7.41 -14.91
CA LEU A 143 -12.64 -7.10 -15.94
C LEU A 143 -11.42 -8.01 -15.89
N LEU A 144 -10.91 -8.30 -14.67
CA LEU A 144 -9.82 -9.25 -14.48
C LEU A 144 -10.17 -10.65 -15.00
N ASN A 145 -11.39 -11.10 -14.70
CA ASN A 145 -11.88 -12.39 -15.19
C ASN A 145 -12.01 -12.41 -16.72
N LYS A 146 -12.56 -11.34 -17.31
CA LYS A 146 -12.68 -11.20 -18.77
C LYS A 146 -11.32 -11.22 -19.48
N ASN A 147 -10.30 -10.65 -18.84
CA ASN A 147 -8.93 -10.61 -19.37
C ASN A 147 -8.11 -11.87 -19.04
N GLU A 148 -8.73 -12.90 -18.46
CA GLU A 148 -8.05 -14.13 -18.00
C GLU A 148 -6.89 -13.84 -17.02
N ALA A 149 -6.99 -12.73 -16.26
CA ALA A 149 -5.98 -12.26 -15.30
C ALA A 149 -6.38 -12.49 -13.83
N LEU A 150 -7.43 -13.25 -13.58
CA LEU A 150 -7.93 -13.61 -12.25
C LEU A 150 -7.75 -15.11 -12.01
N LEU A 151 -6.91 -15.45 -11.04
CA LEU A 151 -6.77 -16.87 -10.63
C LEU A 151 -7.97 -17.31 -9.78
N PHE A 152 -8.27 -16.56 -8.71
CA PHE A 152 -9.47 -16.72 -7.88
C PHE A 152 -9.75 -15.44 -7.09
N SER A 153 -10.95 -15.33 -6.55
CA SER A 153 -11.32 -14.28 -5.61
C SER A 153 -12.05 -14.86 -4.41
N GLU A 154 -11.81 -14.31 -3.23
CA GLU A 154 -12.49 -14.70 -2.00
C GLU A 154 -12.87 -13.46 -1.18
N ASP A 155 -13.96 -13.57 -0.42
CA ASP A 155 -14.29 -12.59 0.59
C ASP A 155 -13.39 -12.78 1.80
N TYR A 156 -12.73 -11.71 2.22
CA TYR A 156 -11.79 -11.73 3.34
C TYR A 156 -12.21 -10.74 4.42
N GLU A 157 -12.49 -11.26 5.61
CA GLU A 157 -12.84 -10.44 6.78
C GLU A 157 -11.57 -10.05 7.56
N HIS A 158 -11.38 -8.77 7.77
CA HIS A 158 -10.26 -8.24 8.53
C HIS A 158 -10.62 -6.94 9.24
N SER A 159 -9.83 -6.56 10.24
CA SER A 159 -9.94 -5.26 10.90
C SER A 159 -9.62 -4.14 9.94
N TYR A 160 -10.53 -3.18 9.77
CA TYR A 160 -10.35 -2.05 8.89
C TYR A 160 -10.67 -0.73 9.59
N PRO A 161 -9.88 0.33 9.42
CA PRO A 161 -10.15 1.62 10.04
C PRO A 161 -11.47 2.24 9.56
N HIS A 162 -12.29 2.68 10.52
CA HIS A 162 -13.55 3.33 10.26
C HIS A 162 -13.55 4.77 10.78
N CYS A 163 -14.27 5.65 10.10
CA CYS A 163 -14.52 6.99 10.58
C CYS A 163 -15.24 6.93 11.94
N TRP A 164 -14.68 7.56 12.98
CA TRP A 164 -15.25 7.54 14.32
C TRP A 164 -16.65 8.13 14.37
N ARG A 165 -16.96 9.12 13.51
CA ARG A 165 -18.23 9.82 13.46
C ARG A 165 -19.30 9.06 12.66
N TYR A 166 -18.98 8.67 11.44
CA TYR A 166 -19.93 8.06 10.50
C TYR A 166 -19.91 6.55 10.48
N LYS A 167 -18.96 5.92 11.17
CA LYS A 167 -18.76 4.46 11.21
C LYS A 167 -18.58 3.82 9.81
N THR A 168 -18.21 4.61 8.83
CA THR A 168 -17.91 4.14 7.48
C THR A 168 -16.43 3.83 7.37
N PRO A 169 -16.04 2.80 6.59
CA PRO A 169 -14.65 2.49 6.37
C PRO A 169 -13.92 3.67 5.69
N LEU A 170 -12.68 3.93 6.08
CA LEU A 170 -11.87 5.02 5.50
C LEU A 170 -11.36 4.66 4.10
N ILE A 171 -11.01 5.68 3.31
CA ILE A 171 -10.26 5.55 2.07
C ILE A 171 -8.89 6.18 2.34
N PHE A 172 -7.83 5.37 2.25
CA PHE A 172 -6.47 5.88 2.29
C PHE A 172 -6.12 6.44 0.92
N ARG A 173 -5.64 7.68 0.89
CA ARG A 173 -5.17 8.33 -0.33
C ARG A 173 -4.09 9.37 -0.03
N ALA A 174 -3.08 9.42 -0.86
CA ALA A 174 -2.08 10.47 -0.80
C ALA A 174 -2.67 11.79 -1.28
N THR A 175 -2.49 12.84 -0.50
CA THR A 175 -2.92 14.20 -0.84
C THR A 175 -1.77 15.18 -0.63
N PRO A 176 -1.60 16.19 -1.49
CA PRO A 176 -0.62 17.23 -1.25
C PRO A 176 -0.91 17.95 0.08
N GLN A 177 0.10 18.06 0.92
CA GLN A 177 0.03 18.73 2.21
C GLN A 177 1.26 19.59 2.42
N TRP A 178 1.14 20.64 3.25
CA TRP A 178 2.27 21.39 3.73
C TRP A 178 2.83 20.74 5.00
N PHE A 179 4.12 20.42 4.96
CA PHE A 179 4.82 19.85 6.11
C PHE A 179 5.85 20.84 6.62
N MET A 180 5.91 21.03 7.94
CA MET A 180 6.98 21.72 8.61
C MET A 180 7.90 20.67 9.23
N SER A 181 9.11 20.56 8.68
CA SER A 181 10.07 19.58 9.17
C SER A 181 10.55 19.94 10.56
N MET A 182 10.50 18.97 11.46
CA MET A 182 11.01 19.09 12.81
C MET A 182 12.54 19.01 12.86
N ASP A 183 13.18 18.38 11.89
CA ASP A 183 14.60 18.03 11.93
C ASP A 183 15.48 18.86 10.98
N LYS A 184 15.00 19.24 9.77
CA LYS A 184 15.79 19.96 8.76
C LYS A 184 16.40 21.30 9.24
N SER A 185 15.70 22.03 10.11
CA SER A 185 16.17 23.30 10.70
C SER A 185 16.60 23.16 12.16
N ALA A 186 16.88 21.94 12.61
CA ALA A 186 17.18 21.64 14.00
C ALA A 186 16.10 22.10 15.01
N LEU A 187 14.85 22.27 14.56
CA LEU A 187 13.75 22.75 15.40
C LEU A 187 13.52 21.83 16.61
N ARG A 188 13.53 20.51 16.41
CA ARG A 188 13.40 19.52 17.48
C ARG A 188 14.48 19.68 18.53
N THR A 189 15.73 19.83 18.12
CA THR A 189 16.88 20.01 19.03
C THR A 189 16.74 21.31 19.82
N SER A 190 16.43 22.42 19.15
CA SER A 190 16.22 23.72 19.80
C SER A 190 15.11 23.68 20.86
N ILE A 191 13.94 23.09 20.51
CA ILE A 191 12.82 22.97 21.46
C ILE A 191 13.21 22.10 22.66
N LYS A 192 13.95 20.98 22.46
CA LYS A 192 14.41 20.11 23.56
C LYS A 192 15.36 20.83 24.49
N ASP A 193 16.21 21.69 23.98
CA ASP A 193 17.11 22.51 24.79
C ASP A 193 16.35 23.60 25.57
N ASP A 194 15.36 24.24 24.92
CA ASP A 194 14.49 25.22 25.59
C ASP A 194 13.67 24.57 26.72
N ILE A 195 13.15 23.36 26.54
CA ILE A 195 12.40 22.61 27.57
C ILE A 195 13.22 22.46 28.85
N LYS A 196 14.53 22.17 28.75
CA LYS A 196 15.43 22.03 29.91
C LYS A 196 15.68 23.35 30.67
N ASN A 197 15.48 24.47 30.01
CA ASN A 197 15.68 25.82 30.59
C ASN A 197 14.41 26.39 31.21
N ILE A 198 13.27 25.67 31.17
CA ILE A 198 12.00 26.07 31.78
C ILE A 198 11.88 25.50 33.17
N ASN A 199 11.38 26.28 34.12
CA ASN A 199 11.04 25.79 35.42
C ASN A 199 9.63 25.17 35.42
N TRP A 200 9.56 23.84 35.50
CA TRP A 200 8.34 23.08 35.42
C TRP A 200 7.65 22.91 36.78
N LEU A 201 6.35 23.24 36.82
CA LEU A 201 5.52 23.00 38.01
C LEU A 201 4.20 22.33 37.56
N PRO A 202 3.98 21.05 37.87
CA PRO A 202 4.88 20.12 38.58
C PRO A 202 6.06 19.67 37.72
N SER A 203 7.13 19.18 38.35
CA SER A 203 8.41 18.83 37.71
C SER A 203 8.28 17.74 36.62
N TRP A 204 7.35 16.80 36.74
CA TRP A 204 7.12 15.76 35.76
C TRP A 204 6.63 16.32 34.37
N GLY A 205 6.23 17.59 34.33
CA GLY A 205 5.85 18.27 33.08
C GLY A 205 7.00 18.32 32.08
N GLU A 206 8.25 18.44 32.54
CA GLU A 206 9.44 18.42 31.68
C GLU A 206 9.55 17.12 30.88
N ASP A 207 9.56 15.97 31.54
CA ASP A 207 9.70 14.68 30.91
C ASP A 207 8.55 14.42 29.90
N ARG A 208 7.35 14.82 30.27
CA ARG A 208 6.17 14.63 29.41
C ARG A 208 6.30 15.41 28.11
N ILE A 209 6.63 16.68 28.18
CA ILE A 209 6.78 17.54 26.98
C ILE A 209 7.99 17.12 26.17
N PHE A 210 9.10 16.80 26.83
CA PHE A 210 10.31 16.32 26.15
C PHE A 210 10.01 15.07 25.32
N ASN A 211 9.36 14.05 25.89
CA ASN A 211 9.00 12.83 25.18
C ASN A 211 7.99 13.07 24.04
N MET A 212 7.06 14.01 24.22
CA MET A 212 6.14 14.40 23.16
C MET A 212 6.87 15.04 21.96
N ILE A 213 7.89 15.83 22.19
CA ILE A 213 8.68 16.46 21.12
C ILE A 213 9.63 15.45 20.48
N GLU A 214 10.22 14.54 21.30
CA GLU A 214 11.11 13.49 20.80
C GLU A 214 10.43 12.60 19.76
N GLY A 215 9.25 12.12 20.07
CA GLY A 215 8.48 11.22 19.18
C GLY A 215 7.58 11.93 18.16
N ARG A 216 7.61 13.28 18.11
CA ARG A 216 6.68 14.01 17.22
C ARG A 216 7.11 13.90 15.75
N PRO A 217 6.24 13.43 14.84
CA PRO A 217 6.50 13.51 13.40
C PRO A 217 6.51 14.97 12.92
N ASP A 218 6.88 15.18 11.66
CA ASP A 218 6.77 16.49 11.01
C ASP A 218 5.36 17.07 11.17
N SER A 219 5.27 18.37 11.41
CA SER A 219 3.96 19.01 11.60
C SER A 219 3.28 19.23 10.27
N VAL A 220 2.01 18.82 10.17
CA VAL A 220 1.20 18.95 8.97
C VAL A 220 0.25 20.13 9.10
N SER A 221 0.24 21.01 8.10
CA SER A 221 -0.77 22.04 7.94
C SER A 221 -1.81 21.61 6.92
N TYR A 222 -3.07 21.47 7.36
CA TYR A 222 -4.17 21.13 6.47
C TYR A 222 -4.50 22.30 5.55
N THR A 223 -4.32 22.14 4.26
CA THR A 223 -4.52 23.20 3.27
C THR A 223 -5.98 23.66 3.13
N HIS A 224 -6.93 22.89 3.64
CA HIS A 224 -8.37 23.18 3.61
C HIS A 224 -8.89 23.83 4.90
N LEU A 225 -8.06 23.96 5.93
CA LEU A 225 -8.43 24.69 7.14
C LEU A 225 -8.18 26.18 6.92
N THR A 226 -9.23 26.92 6.64
CA THR A 226 -9.20 28.38 6.74
C THR A 226 -9.38 28.77 8.20
N LEU A 227 -8.43 29.49 8.77
CA LEU A 227 -8.65 30.13 10.07
C LEU A 227 -9.77 31.15 9.90
N PRO A 228 -10.76 31.20 10.83
CA PRO A 228 -11.76 32.26 10.78
C PRO A 228 -11.05 33.60 10.92
N THR A 229 -11.03 34.35 9.86
CA THR A 229 -10.63 35.76 9.90
C THR A 229 -11.73 36.52 10.62
N LYS A 230 -11.42 37.05 11.80
CA LYS A 230 -12.27 38.05 12.45
C LYS A 230 -12.10 39.37 11.76
#